data_18d36d4c9d8936bfbebd1cdc945342d5
#
_entry.id   18d36d4c9d8936bfbebd1cdc945342d5
#
_cell.length_a   1.000
_cell.length_b   1.000
_cell.length_c   1.000
_cell.angle_alpha   90.00
_cell.angle_beta   90.00
_cell.angle_gamma   90.00
#
_symmetry.space_group_name_H-M   'P 1'
#
loop_
_entity.id
_entity.type
_entity.pdbx_description
1 polymer ?
#
loop_
_entity_poly.entity_id
_entity_poly.type
_entity_poly.pdbx_seq_one_letter_code
_entity_poly.pdbx_strand_id
1 'polypeptide(L)'
;MKQKQILYRTMILDIHRKKSENVIPENTPEKQYEYYEKNFLYNPAYLQSLFAEFPELERLIQQSVVQQEEMEHKIKDRLEQDREEITELFCENQSFGSAVEIDLSVGDTHNGGCSTAKVILDNGVTLYYKNHKAQKAQWYQELYRYLCKKTGITCKEVRCLVRDTYGWEEKIEKKRL
;
A
#
# COMPACT_ATOMS: atom_id res chain seq x y z
N MET A 1 -3.24 -7.90 0.00
CA MET A 1 -4.55 -7.26 -0.23
C MET A 1 -4.88 -7.05 -1.72
N LYS A 2 -3.94 -6.63 -2.59
CA LYS A 2 -4.15 -6.48 -4.06
C LYS A 2 -4.56 -7.78 -4.76
N GLN A 3 -3.98 -8.91 -4.38
CA GLN A 3 -4.32 -10.22 -4.93
C GLN A 3 -5.80 -10.58 -4.71
N LYS A 4 -6.35 -10.26 -3.52
CA LYS A 4 -7.79 -10.44 -3.26
C LYS A 4 -8.67 -9.59 -4.18
N GLN A 5 -8.25 -8.38 -4.56
CA GLN A 5 -8.98 -7.53 -5.49
C GLN A 5 -8.96 -8.07 -6.93
N ILE A 6 -7.84 -8.63 -7.37
CA ILE A 6 -7.72 -9.28 -8.68
C ILE A 6 -8.62 -10.51 -8.74
N LEU A 7 -8.61 -11.32 -7.68
CA LEU A 7 -9.45 -12.51 -7.53
C LEU A 7 -10.95 -12.19 -7.43
N TYR A 8 -11.32 -11.02 -6.91
CA TYR A 8 -12.67 -10.72 -6.43
C TYR A 8 -13.77 -10.99 -7.46
N ARG A 9 -13.62 -10.57 -8.71
CA ARG A 9 -14.62 -10.79 -9.76
C ARG A 9 -14.77 -12.26 -10.12
N THR A 10 -13.65 -12.98 -10.24
CA THR A 10 -13.65 -14.41 -10.52
C THR A 10 -14.23 -15.19 -9.37
N MET A 11 -13.94 -14.81 -8.13
CA MET A 11 -14.52 -15.39 -6.92
C MET A 11 -16.03 -15.23 -6.87
N ILE A 12 -16.57 -14.05 -7.16
CA ILE A 12 -18.02 -13.82 -7.20
C ILE A 12 -18.67 -14.75 -8.23
N LEU A 13 -18.11 -14.82 -9.44
CA LEU A 13 -18.60 -15.70 -10.48
C LEU A 13 -18.61 -17.16 -10.03
N ASP A 14 -17.52 -17.60 -9.43
CA ASP A 14 -17.37 -18.99 -9.00
C ASP A 14 -18.24 -19.34 -7.79
N ILE A 15 -18.41 -18.43 -6.83
CA ILE A 15 -19.38 -18.60 -5.74
C ILE A 15 -20.80 -18.78 -6.28
N HIS A 16 -21.21 -17.96 -7.25
CA HIS A 16 -22.53 -18.10 -7.87
C HIS A 16 -22.68 -19.44 -8.59
N ARG A 17 -21.65 -19.90 -9.30
CA ARG A 17 -21.63 -21.22 -9.93
C ARG A 17 -21.80 -22.33 -8.89
N LYS A 18 -21.00 -22.30 -7.81
CA LYS A 18 -21.07 -23.29 -6.72
C LYS A 18 -22.42 -23.28 -5.98
N LYS A 19 -23.06 -22.13 -5.88
CA LYS A 19 -24.43 -22.04 -5.35
C LYS A 19 -25.44 -22.71 -6.29
N SER A 20 -25.38 -22.49 -7.58
CA SER A 20 -26.27 -23.13 -8.55
C SER A 20 -26.09 -24.65 -8.60
N GLU A 21 -24.89 -25.13 -8.30
CA GLU A 21 -24.55 -26.55 -8.16
C GLU A 21 -24.93 -27.13 -6.78
N ASN A 22 -25.51 -26.33 -5.85
CA ASN A 22 -25.86 -26.71 -4.48
C ASN A 22 -24.63 -27.20 -3.64
N VAL A 23 -23.44 -26.72 -3.95
CA VAL A 23 -22.20 -27.09 -3.25
C VAL A 23 -21.97 -26.25 -2.01
N ILE A 24 -22.48 -25.00 -2.00
CA ILE A 24 -22.40 -24.10 -0.83
C ILE A 24 -23.71 -24.19 -0.05
N PRO A 25 -23.72 -24.79 1.16
CA PRO A 25 -24.93 -25.04 1.95
C PRO A 25 -25.42 -23.80 2.72
N GLU A 26 -24.62 -22.75 2.79
CA GLU A 26 -24.88 -21.60 3.66
C GLU A 26 -25.90 -20.62 3.07
N ASN A 27 -26.69 -19.97 3.94
CA ASN A 27 -27.83 -19.15 3.54
C ASN A 27 -27.58 -17.63 3.54
N THR A 28 -26.48 -17.15 4.16
CA THR A 28 -26.14 -15.73 4.17
C THR A 28 -24.89 -15.46 3.34
N PRO A 29 -24.76 -14.28 2.69
CA PRO A 29 -23.61 -13.94 1.87
C PRO A 29 -22.28 -14.08 2.61
N GLU A 30 -22.21 -13.65 3.87
CA GLU A 30 -21.02 -13.71 4.71
C GLU A 30 -20.58 -15.16 4.93
N LYS A 31 -21.51 -16.03 5.33
CA LYS A 31 -21.23 -17.46 5.55
C LYS A 31 -20.90 -18.20 4.26
N GLN A 32 -21.51 -17.81 3.15
CA GLN A 32 -21.18 -18.35 1.82
C GLN A 32 -19.75 -18.02 1.44
N TYR A 33 -19.33 -16.78 1.70
CA TYR A 33 -17.95 -16.35 1.46
C TYR A 33 -16.96 -17.09 2.36
N GLU A 34 -17.21 -17.18 3.67
CA GLU A 34 -16.37 -17.92 4.61
C GLU A 34 -16.25 -19.40 4.22
N TYR A 35 -17.37 -20.04 3.85
CA TYR A 35 -17.36 -21.41 3.37
C TYR A 35 -16.52 -21.57 2.11
N TYR A 36 -16.68 -20.66 1.15
CA TYR A 36 -15.92 -20.66 -0.09
C TYR A 36 -14.43 -20.44 0.15
N GLU A 37 -14.07 -19.47 0.95
CA GLU A 37 -12.66 -19.19 1.30
C GLU A 37 -12.00 -20.43 1.92
N LYS A 38 -12.66 -21.04 2.90
CA LYS A 38 -12.13 -22.20 3.62
C LYS A 38 -12.01 -23.46 2.77
N ASN A 39 -13.02 -23.76 1.95
CA ASN A 39 -13.11 -25.05 1.26
C ASN A 39 -12.55 -25.02 -0.17
N PHE A 40 -12.43 -23.83 -0.76
CA PHE A 40 -11.97 -23.67 -2.14
C PHE A 40 -10.69 -22.83 -2.23
N LEU A 41 -10.67 -21.60 -1.73
CA LEU A 41 -9.50 -20.74 -1.89
C LEU A 41 -8.24 -21.21 -1.13
N TYR A 42 -8.41 -21.88 0.00
CA TYR A 42 -7.28 -22.48 0.73
C TYR A 42 -6.94 -23.91 0.25
N ASN A 43 -7.60 -24.39 -0.79
CA ASN A 43 -7.29 -25.69 -1.40
C ASN A 43 -6.38 -25.49 -2.64
N PRO A 44 -5.11 -25.88 -2.59
CA PRO A 44 -4.18 -25.67 -3.70
C PRO A 44 -4.62 -26.36 -5.00
N ALA A 45 -5.20 -27.56 -4.90
CA ALA A 45 -5.67 -28.29 -6.08
C ALA A 45 -6.86 -27.58 -6.74
N TYR A 46 -7.74 -26.97 -5.94
CA TYR A 46 -8.84 -26.17 -6.47
C TYR A 46 -8.33 -24.88 -7.13
N LEU A 47 -7.38 -24.18 -6.51
CA LEU A 47 -6.77 -23.00 -7.12
C LEU A 47 -6.11 -23.32 -8.46
N GLN A 48 -5.41 -24.45 -8.55
CA GLN A 48 -4.84 -24.87 -9.83
C GLN A 48 -5.90 -25.10 -10.91
N SER A 49 -7.04 -25.73 -10.56
CA SER A 49 -8.15 -25.90 -11.50
C SER A 49 -8.77 -24.58 -11.94
N LEU A 50 -8.89 -23.62 -11.00
CA LEU A 50 -9.39 -22.28 -11.28
C LEU A 50 -8.42 -21.51 -12.20
N PHE A 51 -7.12 -21.62 -11.99
CA PHE A 51 -6.11 -21.00 -12.84
C PHE A 51 -6.04 -21.66 -14.24
N ALA A 52 -6.26 -22.96 -14.32
CA ALA A 52 -6.37 -23.63 -15.62
C ALA A 52 -7.58 -23.15 -16.43
N GLU A 53 -8.69 -22.82 -15.76
CA GLU A 53 -9.88 -22.23 -16.38
C GLU A 53 -9.68 -20.73 -16.71
N PHE A 54 -8.95 -19.99 -15.85
CA PHE A 54 -8.68 -18.55 -15.99
C PHE A 54 -7.17 -18.24 -15.99
N PRO A 55 -6.43 -18.57 -17.05
CA PRO A 55 -4.95 -18.41 -17.09
C PRO A 55 -4.48 -16.94 -16.92
N GLU A 56 -5.28 -15.98 -17.40
CA GLU A 56 -4.98 -14.55 -17.17
C GLU A 56 -5.07 -14.15 -15.71
N LEU A 57 -5.91 -14.80 -14.91
CA LEU A 57 -6.01 -14.56 -13.47
C LEU A 57 -4.72 -14.95 -12.77
N GLU A 58 -4.17 -16.14 -13.07
CA GLU A 58 -2.89 -16.59 -12.54
C GLU A 58 -1.77 -15.61 -12.90
N ARG A 59 -1.69 -15.24 -14.17
CA ARG A 59 -0.68 -14.29 -14.66
C ARG A 59 -0.75 -12.95 -13.92
N LEU A 60 -1.95 -12.39 -13.71
CA LEU A 60 -2.13 -11.12 -13.01
C LEU A 60 -1.77 -11.21 -11.53
N ILE A 61 -2.06 -12.33 -10.87
CA ILE A 61 -1.68 -12.56 -9.47
C ILE A 61 -0.17 -12.65 -9.36
N GLN A 62 0.50 -13.46 -10.18
CA GLN A 62 1.95 -13.58 -10.20
C GLN A 62 2.63 -12.24 -10.47
N GLN A 63 2.14 -11.48 -11.45
CA GLN A 63 2.63 -10.14 -11.73
C GLN A 63 2.46 -9.19 -10.53
N SER A 64 1.34 -9.27 -9.81
CA SER A 64 1.10 -8.46 -8.61
C SER A 64 2.05 -8.82 -7.47
N VAL A 65 2.41 -10.11 -7.30
CA VAL A 65 3.39 -10.56 -6.29
C VAL A 65 4.76 -9.96 -6.61
N VAL A 66 5.24 -10.16 -7.83
CA VAL A 66 6.54 -9.64 -8.27
C VAL A 66 6.62 -8.11 -8.09
N GLN A 67 5.59 -7.38 -8.51
CA GLN A 67 5.54 -5.92 -8.35
C GLN A 67 5.57 -5.48 -6.88
N GLN A 68 4.94 -6.24 -5.97
CA GLN A 68 5.02 -5.94 -4.53
C GLN A 68 6.43 -6.15 -3.99
N GLU A 69 7.07 -7.27 -4.31
CA GLU A 69 8.43 -7.60 -3.86
C GLU A 69 9.44 -6.58 -4.39
N GLU A 70 9.36 -6.22 -5.67
CA GLU A 70 10.21 -5.18 -6.28
C GLU A 70 10.02 -3.83 -5.59
N MET A 71 8.77 -3.47 -5.27
CA MET A 71 8.47 -2.20 -4.62
C MET A 71 8.99 -2.15 -3.18
N GLU A 72 8.83 -3.24 -2.41
CA GLU A 72 9.37 -3.34 -1.06
C GLU A 72 10.90 -3.27 -1.06
N HIS A 73 11.54 -3.95 -2.00
CA HIS A 73 13.01 -3.90 -2.15
C HIS A 73 13.48 -2.48 -2.44
N LYS A 74 12.85 -1.85 -3.40
CA LYS A 74 13.14 -0.46 -3.78
C LYS A 74 12.94 0.54 -2.62
N ILE A 75 11.92 0.34 -1.78
CA ILE A 75 11.70 1.18 -0.60
C ILE A 75 12.83 0.99 0.41
N LYS A 76 13.24 -0.27 0.66
CA LYS A 76 14.34 -0.58 1.58
C LYS A 76 15.67 0.02 1.11
N ASP A 77 15.99 -0.11 -0.18
CA ASP A 77 17.21 0.48 -0.77
C ASP A 77 17.23 2.00 -0.63
N ARG A 78 16.07 2.65 -0.90
CA ARG A 78 15.96 4.11 -0.77
C ARG A 78 15.94 4.58 0.68
N LEU A 79 15.41 3.79 1.59
CA LEU A 79 15.48 4.07 3.01
C LEU A 79 16.93 4.06 3.51
N GLU A 80 17.71 3.12 3.02
CA GLU A 80 19.14 3.05 3.33
C GLU A 80 19.92 4.21 2.70
N GLN A 81 19.64 4.53 1.45
CA GLN A 81 20.26 5.64 0.73
C GLN A 81 20.00 6.99 1.40
N ASP A 82 18.81 7.20 1.92
CA ASP A 82 18.37 8.46 2.53
C ASP A 82 18.47 8.44 4.07
N ARG A 83 19.15 7.45 4.65
CA ARG A 83 19.19 7.18 6.11
C ARG A 83 19.57 8.42 6.95
N GLU A 84 20.59 9.14 6.55
CA GLU A 84 21.10 10.30 7.29
C GLU A 84 20.07 11.43 7.32
N GLU A 85 19.53 11.80 6.16
CA GLU A 85 18.54 12.88 6.06
C GLU A 85 17.19 12.49 6.69
N ILE A 86 16.81 11.21 6.62
CA ILE A 86 15.60 10.71 7.31
C ILE A 86 15.79 10.81 8.83
N THR A 87 16.96 10.45 9.34
CA THR A 87 17.30 10.54 10.77
C THR A 87 17.25 11.98 11.25
N GLU A 88 17.84 12.90 10.51
CA GLU A 88 17.84 14.33 10.84
C GLU A 88 16.44 14.93 10.75
N LEU A 89 15.73 14.69 9.64
CA LEU A 89 14.48 15.38 9.34
C LEU A 89 13.27 14.83 10.09
N PHE A 90 13.18 13.50 10.28
CA PHE A 90 11.96 12.86 10.79
C PHE A 90 12.14 12.20 12.15
N CYS A 91 13.36 11.81 12.53
CA CYS A 91 13.62 11.02 13.73
C CYS A 91 14.24 11.82 14.88
N GLU A 92 14.25 13.15 14.80
CA GLU A 92 14.83 14.02 15.85
C GLU A 92 16.29 13.59 16.23
N ASN A 93 17.06 13.19 15.23
CA ASN A 93 18.40 12.62 15.34
C ASN A 93 18.49 11.29 16.10
N GLN A 94 17.37 10.59 16.33
CA GLN A 94 17.37 9.22 16.83
C GLN A 94 17.62 8.25 15.67
N SER A 95 18.69 7.47 15.75
CA SER A 95 18.97 6.46 14.73
C SER A 95 17.88 5.40 14.66
N PHE A 96 17.72 4.81 13.50
CA PHE A 96 16.89 3.62 13.27
C PHE A 96 17.71 2.52 12.59
N GLY A 97 17.35 1.26 12.81
CA GLY A 97 18.01 0.10 12.19
C GLY A 97 17.35 -0.24 10.85
N SER A 98 16.04 -0.46 10.86
CA SER A 98 15.31 -0.90 9.65
C SER A 98 13.82 -0.52 9.68
N ALA A 99 13.14 -0.71 8.57
CA ALA A 99 11.69 -0.70 8.54
C ALA A 99 11.15 -2.01 9.12
N VAL A 100 10.26 -1.92 10.10
CA VAL A 100 9.57 -3.07 10.70
C VAL A 100 8.28 -3.42 9.98
N GLU A 101 7.69 -2.45 9.27
CA GLU A 101 6.49 -2.65 8.46
C GLU A 101 6.53 -1.77 7.22
N ILE A 102 6.17 -2.34 6.06
CA ILE A 102 5.95 -1.62 4.81
C ILE A 102 4.57 -2.01 4.30
N ASP A 103 3.61 -1.07 4.39
CA ASP A 103 2.24 -1.28 3.89
C ASP A 103 2.06 -0.57 2.54
N LEU A 104 1.92 -1.36 1.47
CA LEU A 104 1.71 -0.89 0.10
C LEU A 104 0.23 -0.67 -0.24
N SER A 105 -0.68 -0.83 0.74
CA SER A 105 -2.12 -0.75 0.53
C SER A 105 -2.74 0.63 0.80
N VAL A 106 -1.94 1.59 1.22
CA VAL A 106 -2.42 2.90 1.71
C VAL A 106 -2.77 3.91 0.62
N GLY A 107 -2.50 3.61 -0.64
CA GLY A 107 -2.81 4.50 -1.77
C GLY A 107 -3.25 3.74 -3.00
N ASP A 108 -3.88 4.47 -3.93
CA ASP A 108 -4.24 3.93 -5.23
C ASP A 108 -3.00 3.52 -6.02
N THR A 109 -3.14 2.47 -6.80
CA THR A 109 -2.05 1.95 -7.62
C THR A 109 -2.03 2.64 -8.97
N HIS A 110 -0.90 3.23 -9.32
CA HIS A 110 -0.67 3.85 -10.62
C HIS A 110 0.58 3.26 -11.29
N ASN A 111 0.70 3.41 -12.60
CA ASN A 111 1.94 3.13 -13.37
C ASN A 111 2.59 1.76 -13.05
N GLY A 112 1.87 0.66 -13.28
CA GLY A 112 2.43 -0.68 -13.13
C GLY A 112 2.63 -1.15 -11.69
N GLY A 113 1.77 -0.73 -10.77
CA GLY A 113 1.80 -1.21 -9.38
C GLY A 113 2.41 -0.23 -8.37
N CYS A 114 2.87 0.93 -8.84
CA CYS A 114 3.39 1.98 -7.96
C CYS A 114 2.28 2.59 -7.10
N SER A 115 2.48 2.62 -5.79
CA SER A 115 1.55 3.22 -4.82
C SER A 115 2.31 4.03 -3.78
N THR A 116 1.60 4.83 -3.01
CA THR A 116 2.11 5.34 -1.74
C THR A 116 2.27 4.17 -0.78
N ALA A 117 3.37 4.12 -0.06
CA ALA A 117 3.59 3.13 0.99
C ALA A 117 3.67 3.81 2.36
N LYS A 118 3.10 3.18 3.36
CA LYS A 118 3.33 3.52 4.77
C LYS A 118 4.51 2.68 5.26
N VAL A 119 5.50 3.34 5.83
CA VAL A 119 6.72 2.71 6.35
C VAL A 119 6.81 3.02 7.84
N ILE A 120 6.91 1.98 8.67
CA ILE A 120 7.13 2.11 10.10
C ILE A 120 8.57 1.68 10.40
N LEU A 121 9.33 2.57 11.01
CA LEU A 121 10.70 2.32 11.43
C LEU A 121 10.73 1.65 12.81
N ASP A 122 11.81 0.96 13.14
CA ASP A 122 11.98 0.28 14.44
C ASP A 122 12.05 1.23 15.64
N ASN A 123 12.37 2.52 15.43
CA ASN A 123 12.26 3.57 16.44
C ASN A 123 10.84 4.14 16.60
N GLY A 124 9.83 3.58 15.91
CA GLY A 124 8.41 3.96 15.99
C GLY A 124 8.00 5.10 15.05
N VAL A 125 8.94 5.72 14.34
CA VAL A 125 8.63 6.77 13.36
C VAL A 125 7.86 6.18 12.19
N THR A 126 6.78 6.86 11.77
CA THR A 126 5.97 6.46 10.61
C THR A 126 6.15 7.48 9.50
N LEU A 127 6.52 7.00 8.32
CA LEU A 127 6.72 7.78 7.11
C LEU A 127 5.77 7.31 6.00
N TYR A 128 5.47 8.21 5.06
CA TYR A 128 4.83 7.88 3.80
C TYR A 128 5.83 8.02 2.66
N TYR A 129 6.11 6.91 2.00
CA TYR A 129 6.92 6.88 0.79
C TYR A 129 6.03 7.11 -0.42
N LYS A 130 6.42 8.04 -1.30
CA LYS A 130 5.73 8.37 -2.55
C LYS A 130 6.63 8.08 -3.74
N ASN A 131 6.24 7.12 -4.59
CA ASN A 131 7.00 6.72 -5.77
C ASN A 131 6.68 7.61 -6.99
N HIS A 132 6.74 8.92 -6.81
CA HIS A 132 6.58 9.92 -7.87
C HIS A 132 7.31 11.21 -7.48
N LYS A 133 7.52 12.09 -8.47
CA LYS A 133 8.12 13.41 -8.22
C LYS A 133 7.32 14.20 -7.19
N ALA A 134 7.94 14.45 -6.03
CA ALA A 134 7.32 15.17 -4.93
C ALA A 134 7.48 16.72 -5.03
N GLN A 135 8.05 17.24 -6.14
CA GLN A 135 8.28 18.68 -6.36
C GLN A 135 7.01 19.53 -6.23
N LYS A 136 5.84 18.98 -6.64
CA LYS A 136 4.57 19.68 -6.46
C LYS A 136 4.21 19.90 -4.98
N ALA A 137 4.53 18.93 -4.13
CA ALA A 137 4.33 19.06 -2.69
C ALA A 137 5.25 20.15 -2.11
N GLN A 138 6.49 20.23 -2.57
CA GLN A 138 7.45 21.28 -2.16
C GLN A 138 6.92 22.66 -2.55
N TRP A 139 6.50 22.88 -3.79
CA TRP A 139 5.95 24.18 -4.22
C TRP A 139 4.69 24.57 -3.44
N TYR A 140 3.83 23.57 -3.14
CA TYR A 140 2.65 23.81 -2.31
C TYR A 140 3.06 24.26 -0.89
N GLN A 141 4.07 23.64 -0.30
CA GLN A 141 4.59 24.00 1.01
C GLN A 141 5.20 25.41 1.02
N GLU A 142 5.92 25.79 -0.03
CA GLU A 142 6.50 27.14 -0.18
C GLU A 142 5.38 28.20 -0.29
N LEU A 143 4.37 27.97 -1.13
CA LEU A 143 3.20 28.82 -1.26
C LEU A 143 2.45 28.93 0.07
N TYR A 144 2.24 27.82 0.75
CA TYR A 144 1.56 27.76 2.03
C TYR A 144 2.28 28.53 3.11
N ARG A 145 3.61 28.40 3.21
CA ARG A 145 4.47 29.18 4.09
C ARG A 145 4.40 30.68 3.81
N TYR A 146 4.40 31.05 2.53
CA TYR A 146 4.24 32.42 2.12
C TYR A 146 2.90 33.03 2.57
N LEU A 147 1.79 32.31 2.36
CA LEU A 147 0.45 32.73 2.76
C LEU A 147 0.34 32.86 4.29
N CYS A 148 0.84 31.88 5.05
CA CYS A 148 0.84 31.94 6.51
C CYS A 148 1.62 33.18 7.04
N LYS A 149 2.76 33.47 6.44
CA LYS A 149 3.55 34.66 6.78
C LYS A 149 2.80 35.97 6.48
N LYS A 150 2.04 36.02 5.37
CA LYS A 150 1.27 37.20 4.98
C LYS A 150 0.02 37.41 5.81
N THR A 151 -0.63 36.35 6.25
CA THR A 151 -1.91 36.41 7.00
C THR A 151 -1.71 36.41 8.51
N GLY A 152 -0.52 36.13 9.01
CA GLY A 152 -0.22 35.96 10.44
C GLY A 152 -0.80 34.67 11.04
N ILE A 153 -1.30 33.74 10.21
CA ILE A 153 -1.83 32.47 10.65
C ILE A 153 -0.67 31.51 10.92
N THR A 154 -0.66 30.90 12.10
CA THR A 154 0.34 29.86 12.43
C THR A 154 -0.13 28.53 11.83
N CYS A 155 0.64 27.96 10.93
CA CYS A 155 0.35 26.71 10.27
C CYS A 155 1.41 25.65 10.58
N LYS A 156 0.99 24.40 10.71
CA LYS A 156 1.94 23.29 10.84
C LYS A 156 2.42 22.90 9.44
N GLU A 157 3.72 23.03 9.22
CA GLU A 157 4.35 22.51 8.00
C GLU A 157 4.49 21.00 8.08
N VAL A 158 4.32 20.33 6.94
CA VAL A 158 4.56 18.88 6.82
C VAL A 158 6.01 18.68 6.39
N ARG A 159 6.77 17.97 7.19
CA ARG A 159 8.16 17.64 6.82
C ARG A 159 8.15 16.67 5.64
N CYS A 160 8.92 16.99 4.61
CA CYS A 160 9.07 16.14 3.43
C CYS A 160 10.52 16.15 2.94
N LEU A 161 11.01 14.98 2.55
CA LEU A 161 12.27 14.80 1.85
C LEU A 161 11.96 14.51 0.39
N VAL A 162 12.37 15.42 -0.50
CA VAL A 162 12.04 15.36 -1.92
C VAL A 162 13.24 14.90 -2.72
N ARG A 163 13.00 13.91 -3.61
CA ARG A 163 13.95 13.41 -4.61
C ARG A 163 13.36 13.56 -6.02
N ASP A 164 14.18 13.41 -7.04
CA ASP A 164 13.74 13.57 -8.44
C ASP A 164 12.61 12.60 -8.85
N THR A 165 12.63 11.39 -8.30
CA THR A 165 11.70 10.32 -8.70
C THR A 165 10.83 9.80 -7.57
N TYR A 166 11.05 10.24 -6.32
CA TYR A 166 10.31 9.81 -5.12
C TYR A 166 10.42 10.84 -4.01
N GLY A 167 9.75 10.58 -2.90
CA GLY A 167 9.87 11.40 -1.69
C GLY A 167 9.36 10.68 -0.45
N TRP A 168 9.70 11.27 0.71
CA TRP A 168 9.26 10.83 2.02
C TRP A 168 8.47 11.97 2.68
N GLU A 169 7.38 11.65 3.34
CA GLU A 169 6.57 12.61 4.09
C GLU A 169 6.31 12.08 5.50
N GLU A 170 6.26 12.97 6.47
CA GLU A 170 5.88 12.61 7.83
C GLU A 170 4.39 12.22 7.92
N LYS A 171 4.05 11.37 8.88
CA LYS A 171 2.66 11.09 9.23
C LYS A 171 2.03 12.33 9.87
N ILE A 172 0.92 12.79 9.30
CA ILE A 172 0.10 13.86 9.89
C ILE A 172 -0.88 13.24 10.88
N GLU A 173 -0.77 13.60 12.15
CA GLU A 173 -1.75 13.20 13.14
C GLU A 173 -3.00 14.06 13.04
N LYS A 174 -4.16 13.41 12.86
CA LYS A 174 -5.46 14.10 12.95
C LYS A 174 -5.70 14.48 14.42
N LYS A 175 -5.66 15.76 14.76
CA LYS A 175 -6.26 16.21 16.00
C LYS A 175 -7.78 16.07 15.84
N ARG A 176 -8.43 15.26 16.68
CA ARG A 176 -9.88 15.34 16.87
C ARG A 176 -10.15 16.68 17.51
N LEU A 177 -10.93 17.51 16.82
CA LEU A 177 -11.54 18.72 17.39
C LEU A 177 -12.56 18.30 18.42
#